data_1c567a489ce2719bc7d60f73440cbd61
#
_entry.id   1c567a489ce2719bc7d60f73440cbd61
#
_cell.length_a   1.000
_cell.length_b   1.000
_cell.length_c   1.000
_cell.angle_alpha   90.00
_cell.angle_beta   90.00
_cell.angle_gamma   90.00
#
_symmetry.space_group_name_H-M   'P 1'
#
loop_
_entity.id
_entity.type
_entity.pdbx_description
1 polymer ?
#
loop_
_entity_poly.entity_id
_entity_poly.type
_entity_poly.pdbx_seq_one_letter_code
_entity_poly.pdbx_strand_id
1 'polypeptide(L)'
;MQVESRDSVSDWLTEDIVEEICLYMNTHQADSLLNIVRKQKNFETATFANLKAFDVLEAIFATSEGEIKVSWSAPLLGRSQIREELVSLAF
;
A
#
# COMPACT_ATOMS: atom_id res chain seq x y z
N MET A 1 18.44 -20.32 11.16
CA MET A 1 18.03 -20.28 10.92
C MET A 1 17.21 -20.17 10.55
N GLN A 2 16.96 -19.89 10.55
CA GLN A 2 16.32 -19.73 10.23
C GLN A 2 15.28 -19.48 9.82
N VAL A 3 14.49 -19.94 10.23
CA VAL A 3 13.42 -19.37 9.99
C VAL A 3 13.19 -18.72 8.84
N GLU A 4 13.55 -18.90 8.39
CA GLU A 4 13.73 -18.15 7.46
C GLU A 4 13.00 -18.23 6.24
N SER A 5 12.26 -19.19 5.94
CA SER A 5 11.54 -19.28 4.69
C SER A 5 10.58 -18.15 4.49
N ARG A 6 9.86 -17.73 5.54
CA ARG A 6 8.97 -16.62 5.34
C ARG A 6 9.73 -15.33 5.24
N ASP A 7 10.89 -15.25 5.85
CA ASP A 7 11.73 -14.09 5.72
C ASP A 7 12.19 -13.91 4.30
N SER A 8 12.49 -14.99 3.60
CA SER A 8 12.95 -14.87 2.23
C SER A 8 11.84 -14.39 1.30
N VAL A 9 10.57 -14.61 1.63
CA VAL A 9 9.47 -14.08 0.82
C VAL A 9 9.47 -12.57 0.82
N SER A 10 9.88 -11.95 1.90
CA SER A 10 9.85 -10.50 2.03
C SER A 10 11.22 -9.89 2.24
N ASP A 11 12.29 -10.58 1.85
CA ASP A 11 13.64 -10.05 2.01
C ASP A 11 13.84 -8.69 1.38
N TRP A 12 13.20 -8.44 0.24
CA TRP A 12 13.34 -7.19 -0.48
C TRP A 12 12.54 -6.06 0.17
N LEU A 13 11.59 -6.38 1.03
CA LEU A 13 10.67 -5.38 1.59
C LEU A 13 11.06 -5.05 3.03
N THR A 14 12.05 -4.17 3.17
CA THR A 14 12.52 -3.73 4.48
C THR A 14 11.73 -2.50 4.93
N GLU A 15 11.86 -2.15 6.21
CA GLU A 15 11.21 -0.96 6.74
C GLU A 15 11.64 0.30 6.00
N ASP A 16 12.92 0.39 5.65
CA ASP A 16 13.44 1.54 4.92
C ASP A 16 12.78 1.68 3.56
N ILE A 17 12.59 0.55 2.87
CA ILE A 17 11.94 0.56 1.57
C ILE A 17 10.48 0.95 1.71
N VAL A 18 9.79 0.43 2.72
CA VAL A 18 8.40 0.78 2.96
C VAL A 18 8.26 2.27 3.23
N GLU A 19 9.11 2.83 4.08
CA GLU A 19 9.06 4.25 4.38
C GLU A 19 9.32 5.10 3.16
N GLU A 20 10.31 4.72 2.37
CA GLU A 20 10.68 5.45 1.17
C GLU A 20 9.52 5.48 0.18
N ILE A 21 8.91 4.33 -0.04
CA ILE A 21 7.79 4.23 -0.99
C ILE A 21 6.58 4.97 -0.49
N CYS A 22 6.27 4.85 0.81
CA CYS A 22 5.14 5.58 1.38
C CYS A 22 5.32 7.08 1.21
N LEU A 23 6.52 7.58 1.49
CA LEU A 23 6.80 9.00 1.34
C LEU A 23 6.64 9.43 -0.11
N TYR A 24 7.19 8.66 -1.03
CA TYR A 24 7.08 8.98 -2.45
C TYR A 24 5.62 8.99 -2.90
N MET A 25 4.86 7.98 -2.53
CA MET A 25 3.47 7.88 -2.96
C MET A 25 2.62 8.99 -2.36
N ASN A 26 2.83 9.30 -1.09
CA ASN A 26 2.07 10.36 -0.43
C ASN A 26 2.41 11.74 -1.01
N THR A 27 3.64 11.92 -1.48
CA THR A 27 4.09 13.19 -2.04
C THR A 27 3.64 13.35 -3.49
N HIS A 28 3.73 12.30 -4.29
CA HIS A 28 3.57 12.40 -5.74
C HIS A 28 2.34 11.73 -6.29
N GLN A 29 1.70 10.82 -5.53
CA GLN A 29 0.58 10.04 -6.02
C GLN A 29 -0.63 10.11 -5.08
N ALA A 30 -0.77 11.23 -4.38
CA ALA A 30 -1.84 11.37 -3.39
C ALA A 30 -3.23 11.19 -4.01
N ASP A 31 -3.43 11.67 -5.22
CA ASP A 31 -4.73 11.53 -5.89
C ASP A 31 -5.06 10.07 -6.18
N SER A 32 -4.06 9.29 -6.60
CA SER A 32 -4.27 7.86 -6.84
C SER A 32 -4.61 7.14 -5.54
N LEU A 33 -3.94 7.48 -4.45
CA LEU A 33 -4.22 6.88 -3.15
C LEU A 33 -5.65 7.19 -2.71
N LEU A 34 -6.09 8.42 -2.93
CA LEU A 34 -7.45 8.80 -2.57
C LEU A 34 -8.47 8.03 -3.41
N ASN A 35 -8.20 7.83 -4.69
CA ASN A 35 -9.09 7.04 -5.55
C ASN A 35 -9.22 5.61 -5.05
N ILE A 36 -8.11 5.01 -4.60
CA ILE A 36 -8.14 3.66 -4.06
C ILE A 36 -9.08 3.59 -2.87
N VAL A 37 -8.92 4.53 -1.95
CA VAL A 37 -9.69 4.56 -0.71
C VAL A 37 -11.17 4.80 -1.01
N ARG A 38 -11.49 5.70 -1.93
CA ARG A 38 -12.87 6.03 -2.24
C ARG A 38 -13.64 4.89 -2.89
N LYS A 39 -12.94 3.90 -3.43
CA LYS A 39 -13.58 2.71 -3.97
C LYS A 39 -13.99 1.72 -2.89
N GLN A 40 -13.53 1.93 -1.67
CA GLN A 40 -13.85 1.03 -0.58
C GLN A 40 -15.17 1.42 0.06
N LYS A 41 -15.96 0.43 0.45
CA LYS A 41 -17.25 0.67 1.07
C LYS A 41 -17.07 1.48 2.35
N ASN A 42 -17.90 2.49 2.53
CA ASN A 42 -17.89 3.39 3.68
C ASN A 42 -16.75 4.41 3.65
N PHE A 43 -15.98 4.45 2.55
CA PHE A 43 -14.90 5.42 2.42
C PHE A 43 -15.07 6.31 1.20
N GLU A 44 -16.27 6.30 0.60
CA GLU A 44 -16.54 7.06 -0.63
C GLU A 44 -16.41 8.56 -0.45
N THR A 45 -16.58 9.04 0.78
CA THR A 45 -16.53 10.46 1.08
C THR A 45 -15.19 10.90 1.67
N ALA A 46 -14.19 10.05 1.63
CA ALA A 46 -12.86 10.41 2.15
C ALA A 46 -12.33 11.63 1.41
N THR A 47 -11.70 12.55 2.14
CA THR A 47 -11.13 13.76 1.57
C THR A 47 -9.63 13.70 1.43
N PHE A 48 -8.99 12.75 2.12
CA PHE A 48 -7.56 12.50 1.92
C PHE A 48 -7.26 11.05 2.21
N ALA A 49 -6.13 10.57 1.70
CA ALA A 49 -5.65 9.22 1.97
C ALA A 49 -4.13 9.25 1.97
N ASN A 50 -3.54 8.73 3.02
CA ASN A 50 -2.09 8.58 3.12
C ASN A 50 -1.75 7.10 3.23
N LEU A 51 -0.77 6.67 2.47
CA LEU A 51 -0.25 5.31 2.59
C LEU A 51 0.60 5.27 3.84
N LYS A 52 0.12 4.56 4.86
CA LYS A 52 0.77 4.53 6.16
C LYS A 52 1.83 3.45 6.23
N ALA A 53 1.50 2.29 5.69
CA ALA A 53 2.40 1.13 5.69
C ALA A 53 1.84 0.10 4.72
N PHE A 54 2.64 -0.90 4.39
CA PHE A 54 2.16 -2.02 3.59
C PHE A 54 3.09 -3.20 3.76
N ASP A 55 2.58 -4.37 3.45
CA ASP A 55 3.40 -5.58 3.38
C ASP A 55 3.11 -6.26 2.03
N VAL A 56 3.54 -7.50 1.88
CA VAL A 56 3.37 -8.17 0.58
C VAL A 56 1.93 -8.58 0.30
N LEU A 57 1.03 -8.48 1.28
CA LEU A 57 -0.35 -8.90 1.13
C LEU A 57 -1.34 -7.75 1.09
N GLU A 58 -1.07 -6.67 1.80
CA GLU A 58 -2.04 -5.59 1.94
C GLU A 58 -1.36 -4.26 2.22
N ALA A 59 -2.12 -3.18 1.99
CA ALA A 59 -1.69 -1.82 2.29
C ALA A 59 -2.60 -1.24 3.36
N ILE A 60 -2.03 -0.36 4.19
CA ILE A 60 -2.77 0.31 5.26
C ILE A 60 -2.81 1.80 4.95
N PHE A 61 -4.00 2.35 4.89
CA PHE A 61 -4.19 3.78 4.59
C PHE A 61 -4.77 4.50 5.80
N ALA A 62 -4.28 5.70 6.06
CA ALA A 62 -4.88 6.62 7.02
C ALA A 62 -5.70 7.62 6.22
N THR A 63 -6.98 7.77 6.56
CA THR A 63 -7.89 8.62 5.80
C THR A 63 -8.70 9.52 6.73
N SER A 64 -9.43 10.46 6.12
CA SER A 64 -10.35 11.31 6.88
C SER A 64 -11.47 10.50 7.53
N GLU A 65 -11.75 9.28 7.03
CA GLU A 65 -12.80 8.42 7.56
C GLU A 65 -12.25 7.31 8.46
N GLY A 66 -10.96 7.36 8.77
CA GLY A 66 -10.33 6.35 9.61
C GLY A 66 -9.30 5.56 8.85
N GLU A 67 -8.80 4.50 9.48
CA GLU A 67 -7.77 3.65 8.90
C GLU A 67 -8.42 2.49 8.18
N ILE A 68 -7.87 2.10 7.04
CA ILE A 68 -8.41 1.00 6.26
C ILE A 68 -7.28 0.17 5.67
N LYS A 69 -7.49 -1.14 5.59
CA LYS A 69 -6.56 -2.08 4.95
C LYS A 69 -7.14 -2.48 3.60
N VAL A 70 -6.30 -2.44 2.58
CA VAL A 70 -6.70 -2.83 1.22
C VAL A 70 -5.75 -3.91 0.74
N SER A 71 -6.30 -5.06 0.37
CA SER A 71 -5.47 -6.17 -0.09
C SER A 71 -5.01 -5.94 -1.53
N TRP A 72 -3.76 -6.35 -1.82
CA TRP A 72 -3.29 -6.37 -3.19
C TRP A 72 -4.04 -7.44 -3.97
N SER A 73 -4.08 -7.32 -5.28
CA SER A 73 -4.73 -8.32 -6.13
C SER A 73 -3.99 -9.66 -6.07
N ALA A 74 -2.69 -9.62 -5.80
CA ALA A 74 -1.85 -10.79 -5.60
C ALA A 74 -0.69 -10.39 -4.71
N PRO A 75 -0.05 -11.33 -4.01
CA PRO A 75 1.09 -10.98 -3.17
C PRO A 75 2.19 -10.31 -3.98
N LEU A 76 2.82 -9.30 -3.39
CA LEU A 76 3.90 -8.58 -4.05
C LEU A 76 5.13 -9.46 -4.13
N LEU A 77 5.74 -9.53 -5.30
CA LEU A 77 6.96 -10.30 -5.54
C LEU A 77 8.18 -9.42 -5.71
N GLY A 78 8.01 -8.13 -5.86
CA GLY A 78 9.12 -7.22 -6.01
C GLY A 78 8.66 -5.78 -5.97
N ARG A 79 9.64 -4.89 -5.85
CA ARG A 79 9.38 -3.47 -5.66
C ARG A 79 8.59 -2.84 -6.82
N SER A 80 8.87 -3.27 -8.05
CA SER A 80 8.21 -2.69 -9.21
C SER A 80 6.71 -2.96 -9.24
N GLN A 81 6.26 -4.03 -8.59
CA GLN A 81 4.85 -4.36 -8.58
C GLN A 81 4.02 -3.42 -7.72
N ILE A 82 4.63 -2.75 -6.77
CA ILE A 82 3.89 -1.84 -5.88
C ILE A 82 3.20 -0.77 -6.69
N ARG A 83 3.93 -0.15 -7.62
CA ARG A 83 3.37 0.90 -8.45
C ARG A 83 2.24 0.35 -9.32
N GLU A 84 2.47 -0.82 -9.92
CA GLU A 84 1.46 -1.44 -10.76
C GLU A 84 0.19 -1.76 -10.00
N GLU A 85 0.34 -2.28 -8.77
CA GLU A 85 -0.82 -2.60 -7.95
C GLU A 85 -1.58 -1.35 -7.54
N LEU A 86 -0.86 -0.31 -7.17
CA LEU A 86 -1.51 0.94 -6.77
C LEU A 86 -2.27 1.57 -7.93
N VAL A 87 -1.70 1.53 -9.13
CA VAL A 87 -2.39 2.04 -10.31
C VAL A 87 -3.63 1.18 -10.61
N SER A 88 -3.48 -0.14 -10.53
CA SER A 88 -4.59 -1.04 -10.77
C SER A 88 -5.74 -0.81 -9.79
N LEU A 89 -5.42 -0.61 -8.51
CA LEU A 89 -6.44 -0.39 -7.49
C LEU A 89 -7.11 0.97 -7.65
N ALA A 90 -6.41 1.97 -8.20
CA ALA A 90 -6.96 3.31 -8.36
C ALA A 90 -7.91 3.40 -9.56
N PHE A 91 -7.78 2.50 -10.51
CA PHE A 91 -8.60 2.46 -11.71
C PHE A 91 -9.30 1.12 -11.87
#